data_469485170a5fb5a23b170aa6a72d8d1b
#
_entry.id   469485170a5fb5a23b170aa6a72d8d1b
#
_cell.length_a   1.000
_cell.length_b   1.000
_cell.length_c   1.000
_cell.angle_alpha   90.00
_cell.angle_beta   90.00
_cell.angle_gamma   90.00
#
_symmetry.space_group_name_H-M   'P 1'
#
loop_
_entity.id
_entity.type
_entity.pdbx_description
1 polymer ?
#
loop_
_entity_poly.entity_id
_entity_poly.type
_entity_poly.pdbx_seq_one_letter_code
_entity_poly.pdbx_strand_id
1 'polypeptide(L)'
;MQKLLIILLFFILNSLNVLSEERNYFLSLKNNKVNVRFGPGFDYPIKFIYKKKFLPIKVIDKKENFRRIIDHKKNSGWIHISQLRKSNSLIVLEDKIIFNKNSKFSKPLFKLQKGRLVILKKCLSNWCKIKTDNYIGWIETKNSWGIIKK
;
A
#
# COMPACT_ATOMS: atom_id res chain seq x y z
N MET A 1 49.54 22.34 4.38
CA MET A 1 48.24 22.67 4.98
C MET A 1 47.10 22.68 3.96
N GLN A 2 47.29 23.30 2.78
CA GLN A 2 46.22 23.40 1.75
C GLN A 2 45.71 22.06 1.20
N LYS A 3 46.59 21.06 1.00
CA LYS A 3 46.24 19.71 0.54
C LYS A 3 45.43 18.91 1.58
N LEU A 4 45.71 19.12 2.87
CA LEU A 4 44.97 18.45 3.96
C LEU A 4 43.55 19.00 4.10
N LEU A 5 43.35 20.29 3.87
CA LEU A 5 42.06 20.96 3.91
C LEU A 5 41.13 20.47 2.77
N ILE A 6 41.67 20.23 1.59
CA ILE A 6 40.94 19.72 0.42
C ILE A 6 40.47 18.28 0.65
N ILE A 7 41.29 17.43 1.26
CA ILE A 7 40.95 16.05 1.59
C ILE A 7 39.82 16.01 2.64
N LEU A 8 39.89 16.87 3.66
CA LEU A 8 38.86 16.96 4.69
C LEU A 8 37.52 17.43 4.12
N LEU A 9 37.54 18.40 3.19
CA LEU A 9 36.33 18.89 2.50
C LEU A 9 35.68 17.80 1.63
N PHE A 10 36.49 16.94 0.99
CA PHE A 10 36.01 15.84 0.17
C PHE A 10 35.31 14.74 1.00
N PHE A 11 35.80 14.48 2.22
CA PHE A 11 35.15 13.54 3.15
C PHE A 11 33.85 14.07 3.72
N ILE A 12 33.70 15.35 3.95
CA ILE A 12 32.47 15.98 4.46
C ILE A 12 31.36 15.97 3.37
N LEU A 13 31.75 16.18 2.11
CA LEU A 13 30.79 16.15 0.98
C LEU A 13 30.24 14.76 0.66
N ASN A 14 30.95 13.68 1.01
CA ASN A 14 30.46 12.31 0.79
C ASN A 14 29.55 11.77 1.91
N SER A 15 29.44 12.45 3.05
CA SER A 15 28.59 12.03 4.16
C SER A 15 27.12 12.51 4.07
N LEU A 16 26.76 13.28 3.04
CA LEU A 16 25.42 13.92 2.94
C LEU A 16 24.39 13.14 2.12
N ASN A 17 24.69 11.94 1.64
CA ASN A 17 23.81 11.21 0.72
C ASN A 17 23.29 9.87 1.23
N VAL A 18 22.98 9.73 2.51
CA VAL A 18 22.19 8.59 2.99
C VAL A 18 20.89 9.10 3.62
N LEU A 19 20.12 9.85 2.84
CA LEU A 19 18.68 9.86 3.01
C LEU A 19 18.18 8.57 2.38
N SER A 20 18.06 7.52 3.19
CA SER A 20 17.31 6.32 2.82
C SER A 20 15.88 6.77 2.52
N GLU A 21 15.56 6.91 1.24
CA GLU A 21 14.21 7.09 0.78
C GLU A 21 13.42 5.84 1.22
N GLU A 22 12.77 5.91 2.37
CA GLU A 22 11.87 4.85 2.83
C GLU A 22 10.78 4.69 1.79
N ARG A 23 10.98 3.72 0.91
CA ARG A 23 10.02 3.44 -0.16
C ARG A 23 8.67 3.17 0.48
N ASN A 24 7.74 4.06 0.22
CA ASN A 24 6.34 3.86 0.55
C ASN A 24 5.89 2.48 0.06
N TYR A 25 5.31 1.67 0.91
CA TYR A 25 4.85 0.33 0.58
C TYR A 25 3.43 0.10 1.07
N PHE A 26 2.79 -0.95 0.58
CA PHE A 26 1.44 -1.30 0.98
C PHE A 26 1.42 -2.46 1.96
N LEU A 27 0.58 -2.33 2.99
CA LEU A 27 0.10 -3.40 3.86
C LEU A 27 -1.41 -3.49 3.74
N SER A 28 -2.00 -4.54 4.30
CA SER A 28 -3.45 -4.68 4.43
C SER A 28 -3.84 -4.89 5.88
N LEU A 29 -5.05 -4.48 6.23
CA LEU A 29 -5.61 -4.73 7.55
C LEU A 29 -5.82 -6.23 7.77
N LYS A 30 -5.34 -6.74 8.90
CA LYS A 30 -5.41 -8.15 9.26
C LYS A 30 -6.79 -8.54 9.79
N ASN A 31 -7.45 -7.63 10.51
CA ASN A 31 -8.67 -7.85 11.26
C ASN A 31 -9.84 -7.04 10.69
N ASN A 32 -11.07 -7.44 11.03
CA ASN A 32 -12.29 -6.70 10.67
C ASN A 32 -12.39 -5.36 11.41
N LYS A 33 -11.81 -5.27 12.61
CA LYS A 33 -11.78 -4.05 13.43
C LYS A 33 -10.33 -3.71 13.73
N VAL A 34 -9.89 -2.52 13.33
CA VAL A 34 -8.52 -2.03 13.49
C VAL A 34 -8.53 -0.59 14.00
N ASN A 35 -7.92 -0.38 15.16
CA ASN A 35 -7.81 0.94 15.77
C ASN A 35 -6.71 1.76 15.08
N VAL A 36 -7.05 2.97 14.69
CA VAL A 36 -6.12 4.00 14.20
C VAL A 36 -5.98 5.07 15.27
N ARG A 37 -4.75 5.41 15.64
CA ARG A 37 -4.44 6.32 16.73
C ARG A 37 -3.87 7.65 16.22
N PHE A 38 -3.92 8.67 17.07
CA PHE A 38 -3.30 9.97 16.75
C PHE A 38 -1.77 9.91 16.76
N GLY A 39 -1.15 9.00 17.52
CA GLY A 39 0.29 8.85 17.65
C GLY A 39 0.78 7.41 17.72
N PRO A 40 2.10 7.19 17.70
CA PRO A 40 2.74 5.88 17.64
C PRO A 40 2.90 5.25 19.05
N GLY A 41 1.80 4.98 19.74
CA GLY A 41 1.79 4.37 21.07
C GLY A 41 0.38 3.98 21.47
N PHE A 42 0.24 3.09 22.48
CA PHE A 42 -1.06 2.66 23.01
C PHE A 42 -1.68 3.72 23.96
N ASP A 43 -0.88 4.63 24.47
CA ASP A 43 -1.22 5.80 25.26
C ASP A 43 -1.91 6.91 24.44
N TYR A 44 -1.67 6.93 23.10
CA TYR A 44 -2.39 7.86 22.24
C TYR A 44 -3.84 7.45 22.03
N PRO A 45 -4.80 8.40 22.07
CA PRO A 45 -6.21 8.09 21.88
C PRO A 45 -6.49 7.53 20.48
N ILE A 46 -7.57 6.76 20.38
CA ILE A 46 -8.07 6.24 19.10
C ILE A 46 -8.67 7.41 18.31
N LYS A 47 -8.18 7.62 17.09
CA LYS A 47 -8.65 8.64 16.16
C LYS A 47 -9.93 8.19 15.44
N PHE A 48 -9.89 6.95 14.93
CA PHE A 48 -11.02 6.26 14.29
C PHE A 48 -10.74 4.75 14.21
N ILE A 49 -11.72 3.99 13.75
CA ILE A 49 -11.66 2.53 13.65
C ILE A 49 -12.03 2.11 12.23
N TYR A 50 -11.14 1.36 11.58
CA TYR A 50 -11.49 0.66 10.35
C TYR A 50 -12.33 -0.59 10.64
N LYS A 51 -13.36 -0.82 9.84
CA LYS A 51 -14.23 -2.01 9.91
C LYS A 51 -14.19 -2.83 8.62
N LYS A 52 -13.02 -2.92 7.97
CA LYS A 52 -12.89 -3.62 6.69
C LYS A 52 -11.58 -4.41 6.60
N LYS A 53 -11.66 -5.73 6.82
CA LYS A 53 -10.52 -6.63 6.62
C LYS A 53 -9.97 -6.53 5.20
N PHE A 54 -8.66 -6.74 5.05
CA PHE A 54 -7.92 -6.65 3.80
C PHE A 54 -7.88 -5.25 3.16
N LEU A 55 -8.38 -4.20 3.83
CA LEU A 55 -8.24 -2.84 3.29
C LEU A 55 -6.76 -2.54 3.03
N PRO A 56 -6.35 -2.24 1.78
CA PRO A 56 -4.98 -1.87 1.49
C PRO A 56 -4.72 -0.44 1.95
N ILE A 57 -3.64 -0.27 2.70
CA ILE A 57 -3.18 1.00 3.24
C ILE A 57 -1.72 1.22 2.85
N LYS A 58 -1.37 2.45 2.54
CA LYS A 58 0.00 2.84 2.24
C LYS A 58 0.70 3.24 3.54
N VAL A 59 1.84 2.63 3.83
CA VAL A 59 2.71 3.05 4.93
C VAL A 59 3.55 4.23 4.44
N ILE A 60 3.55 5.31 5.21
CA ILE A 60 4.24 6.55 4.89
C ILE A 60 5.28 6.92 5.95
N ASP A 61 5.25 6.26 7.12
CA ASP A 61 6.21 6.47 8.19
C ASP A 61 6.20 5.27 9.15
N LYS A 62 7.23 5.11 9.96
CA LYS A 62 7.31 4.08 11.00
C LYS A 62 7.95 4.63 12.28
N LYS A 63 7.46 4.20 13.41
CA LYS A 63 8.12 4.39 14.72
C LYS A 63 7.89 3.15 15.56
N GLU A 64 8.98 2.48 15.96
CA GLU A 64 8.93 1.22 16.70
C GLU A 64 7.96 0.21 16.07
N ASN A 65 6.99 -0.28 16.85
CA ASN A 65 5.97 -1.23 16.41
C ASN A 65 4.74 -0.55 15.75
N PHE A 66 4.78 0.74 15.48
CA PHE A 66 3.70 1.47 14.82
C PHE A 66 4.07 1.88 13.40
N ARG A 67 3.03 1.95 12.54
CA ARG A 67 3.11 2.43 11.16
C ARG A 67 2.15 3.59 10.98
N ARG A 68 2.67 4.71 10.49
CA ARG A 68 1.83 5.79 10.01
C ARG A 68 1.32 5.42 8.63
N ILE A 69 0.02 5.43 8.48
CA ILE A 69 -0.65 4.99 7.26
C ILE A 69 -1.47 6.09 6.64
N ILE A 70 -1.76 5.91 5.33
CA ILE A 70 -2.77 6.66 4.61
C ILE A 70 -3.61 5.70 3.77
N ASP A 71 -4.94 5.92 3.72
CA ASP A 71 -5.85 5.16 2.87
C ASP A 71 -6.15 5.87 1.53
N HIS A 72 -6.93 5.22 0.66
CA HIS A 72 -7.33 5.76 -0.64
C HIS A 72 -8.24 7.01 -0.54
N LYS A 73 -8.80 7.29 0.63
CA LYS A 73 -9.62 8.49 0.93
C LYS A 73 -8.81 9.58 1.66
N LYS A 74 -7.48 9.40 1.77
CA LYS A 74 -6.56 10.32 2.47
C LYS A 74 -6.70 10.35 3.99
N ASN A 75 -7.44 9.43 4.62
CA ASN A 75 -7.42 9.29 6.07
C ASN A 75 -6.07 8.76 6.53
N SER A 76 -5.50 9.35 7.59
CA SER A 76 -4.16 9.01 8.10
C SER A 76 -4.16 8.88 9.62
N GLY A 77 -3.25 8.06 10.13
CA GLY A 77 -2.99 7.85 11.54
C GLY A 77 -2.04 6.69 11.77
N TRP A 78 -1.92 6.23 13.03
CA TRP A 78 -0.97 5.22 13.45
C TRP A 78 -1.66 3.90 13.78
N ILE A 79 -1.12 2.80 13.27
CA ILE A 79 -1.60 1.43 13.51
C ILE A 79 -0.45 0.58 14.04
N HIS A 80 -0.70 -0.22 15.06
CA HIS A 80 0.26 -1.19 15.55
C HIS A 80 0.44 -2.33 14.54
N ILE A 81 1.69 -2.78 14.34
CA ILE A 81 2.05 -3.74 13.27
C ILE A 81 1.33 -5.08 13.41
N SER A 82 0.94 -5.50 14.62
CA SER A 82 0.18 -6.73 14.84
C SER A 82 -1.20 -6.76 14.16
N GLN A 83 -1.75 -5.58 13.82
CA GLN A 83 -3.03 -5.42 13.13
C GLN A 83 -2.88 -5.36 11.61
N LEU A 84 -1.65 -5.47 11.12
CA LEU A 84 -1.28 -5.37 9.71
C LEU A 84 -0.78 -6.70 9.17
N ARG A 85 -0.82 -6.87 7.86
CA ARG A 85 -0.29 -8.03 7.14
C ARG A 85 0.24 -7.60 5.77
N LYS A 86 1.03 -8.45 5.13
CA LYS A 86 1.44 -8.27 3.73
C LYS A 86 0.22 -8.04 2.85
N SER A 87 0.26 -7.01 2.02
CA SER A 87 -0.86 -6.67 1.13
C SER A 87 -1.03 -7.72 0.03
N ASN A 88 -2.27 -8.19 -0.11
CA ASN A 88 -2.72 -9.07 -1.18
C ASN A 88 -4.08 -8.63 -1.72
N SER A 89 -4.36 -7.34 -1.67
CA SER A 89 -5.64 -6.75 -2.07
C SER A 89 -5.41 -5.41 -2.77
N LEU A 90 -6.41 -4.99 -3.53
CA LEU A 90 -6.47 -3.64 -4.07
C LEU A 90 -7.90 -3.10 -4.03
N ILE A 91 -8.03 -1.77 -4.14
CA ILE A 91 -9.29 -1.08 -4.39
C ILE A 91 -9.22 -0.50 -5.80
N VAL A 92 -10.25 -0.75 -6.59
CA VAL A 92 -10.37 -0.13 -7.91
C VAL A 92 -10.83 1.32 -7.76
N LEU A 93 -10.12 2.25 -8.40
CA LEU A 93 -10.39 3.69 -8.32
C LEU A 93 -11.28 4.18 -9.46
N GLU A 94 -11.66 3.30 -10.36
CA GLU A 94 -12.60 3.50 -11.48
C GLU A 94 -13.37 2.22 -11.74
N ASP A 95 -14.44 2.27 -12.51
CA ASP A 95 -15.16 1.10 -12.98
C ASP A 95 -14.25 0.27 -13.90
N LYS A 96 -14.24 -1.05 -13.75
CA LYS A 96 -13.37 -1.96 -14.51
C LYS A 96 -14.14 -3.16 -15.05
N ILE A 97 -13.74 -3.61 -16.22
CA ILE A 97 -14.17 -4.90 -16.76
C ILE A 97 -13.23 -6.00 -16.24
N ILE A 98 -13.82 -7.07 -15.79
CA ILE A 98 -13.13 -8.30 -15.40
C ILE A 98 -13.18 -9.26 -16.58
N PHE A 99 -12.01 -9.83 -16.92
CA PHE A 99 -11.84 -10.70 -18.07
C PHE A 99 -11.51 -12.13 -17.63
N ASN A 100 -11.76 -13.12 -18.50
CA ASN A 100 -11.41 -14.51 -18.22
C ASN A 100 -9.90 -14.79 -18.37
N LYS A 101 -9.17 -13.98 -19.14
CA LYS A 101 -7.72 -14.02 -19.32
C LYS A 101 -7.09 -12.62 -19.11
N ASN A 102 -5.79 -12.54 -18.96
CA ASN A 102 -5.02 -11.29 -18.79
C ASN A 102 -4.86 -10.50 -20.10
N SER A 103 -5.97 -10.26 -20.79
CA SER A 103 -6.02 -9.52 -22.06
C SER A 103 -7.35 -8.82 -22.23
N LYS A 104 -7.34 -7.59 -22.74
CA LYS A 104 -8.55 -6.83 -23.13
C LYS A 104 -9.31 -7.44 -24.29
N PHE A 105 -8.69 -8.30 -25.06
CA PHE A 105 -9.30 -9.02 -26.20
C PHE A 105 -9.96 -10.33 -25.76
N SER A 106 -9.85 -10.70 -24.50
CA SER A 106 -10.46 -11.92 -23.99
C SER A 106 -11.92 -11.66 -23.56
N LYS A 107 -12.67 -12.74 -23.34
CA LYS A 107 -14.09 -12.66 -22.98
C LYS A 107 -14.28 -11.84 -21.69
N PRO A 108 -15.07 -10.75 -21.73
CA PRO A 108 -15.47 -10.04 -20.53
C PRO A 108 -16.42 -10.91 -19.69
N LEU A 109 -16.24 -10.88 -18.37
CA LEU A 109 -17.05 -11.67 -17.43
C LEU A 109 -18.11 -10.79 -16.75
N PHE A 110 -17.68 -9.68 -16.17
CA PHE A 110 -18.59 -8.74 -15.48
C PHE A 110 -17.89 -7.39 -15.27
N LYS A 111 -18.68 -6.39 -14.87
CA LYS A 111 -18.22 -5.05 -14.52
C LYS A 111 -18.04 -4.93 -13.01
N LEU A 112 -16.89 -4.45 -12.58
CA LEU A 112 -16.57 -4.15 -11.20
C LEU A 112 -16.65 -2.63 -10.98
N GLN A 113 -17.50 -2.21 -10.05
CA GLN A 113 -17.69 -0.79 -9.75
C GLN A 113 -16.51 -0.20 -8.97
N LYS A 114 -16.26 1.10 -9.19
CA LYS A 114 -15.31 1.91 -8.41
C LYS A 114 -15.50 1.71 -6.89
N GLY A 115 -14.40 1.67 -6.16
CA GLY A 115 -14.38 1.53 -4.69
C GLY A 115 -14.47 0.07 -4.20
N ARG A 116 -14.63 -0.90 -5.08
CA ARG A 116 -14.65 -2.32 -4.68
C ARG A 116 -13.25 -2.79 -4.31
N LEU A 117 -13.18 -3.53 -3.21
CA LEU A 117 -11.99 -4.24 -2.76
C LEU A 117 -11.98 -5.63 -3.40
N VAL A 118 -10.83 -6.01 -3.95
CA VAL A 118 -10.58 -7.34 -4.52
C VAL A 118 -9.34 -7.97 -3.93
N ILE A 119 -9.33 -9.29 -3.83
CA ILE A 119 -8.19 -10.08 -3.34
C ILE A 119 -7.35 -10.54 -4.52
N LEU A 120 -6.05 -10.31 -4.44
CA LEU A 120 -5.08 -10.71 -5.45
C LEU A 120 -4.72 -12.20 -5.27
N LYS A 121 -4.75 -12.96 -6.36
CA LYS A 121 -4.33 -14.35 -6.43
C LYS A 121 -2.98 -14.51 -7.11
N LYS A 122 -2.83 -13.88 -8.28
CA LYS A 122 -1.60 -13.92 -9.09
C LYS A 122 -1.54 -12.66 -9.94
N CYS A 123 -0.35 -12.08 -10.06
CA CYS A 123 -0.12 -10.94 -10.95
C CYS A 123 0.92 -11.27 -12.01
N LEU A 124 0.67 -10.83 -13.24
CA LEU A 124 1.53 -10.94 -14.41
C LEU A 124 1.60 -9.55 -15.05
N SER A 125 2.75 -8.89 -14.98
CA SER A 125 2.91 -7.52 -15.44
C SER A 125 1.81 -6.59 -14.87
N ASN A 126 1.04 -5.94 -15.73
CA ASN A 126 -0.04 -5.01 -15.35
C ASN A 126 -1.40 -5.68 -15.12
N TRP A 127 -1.46 -7.00 -15.13
CA TRP A 127 -2.68 -7.78 -14.93
C TRP A 127 -2.61 -8.59 -13.65
N CYS A 128 -3.70 -8.63 -12.90
CA CYS A 128 -3.82 -9.51 -11.75
C CYS A 128 -5.08 -10.38 -11.86
N LYS A 129 -4.92 -11.67 -11.58
CA LYS A 129 -6.04 -12.56 -11.28
C LYS A 129 -6.55 -12.22 -9.90
N ILE A 130 -7.82 -11.91 -9.80
CA ILE A 130 -8.47 -11.45 -8.56
C ILE A 130 -9.61 -12.37 -8.16
N LYS A 131 -9.94 -12.32 -6.89
CA LYS A 131 -11.19 -12.86 -6.32
C LYS A 131 -11.96 -11.72 -5.69
N THR A 132 -13.26 -11.64 -5.98
CA THR A 132 -14.23 -10.79 -5.31
C THR A 132 -15.52 -11.56 -5.11
N ASP A 133 -15.98 -11.67 -3.86
CA ASP A 133 -17.10 -12.55 -3.50
C ASP A 133 -16.91 -13.97 -4.08
N ASN A 134 -17.79 -14.45 -4.93
CA ASN A 134 -17.72 -15.76 -5.59
C ASN A 134 -17.10 -15.72 -6.99
N TYR A 135 -16.65 -14.53 -7.45
CA TYR A 135 -16.15 -14.36 -8.81
C TYR A 135 -14.63 -14.33 -8.85
N ILE A 136 -14.08 -14.93 -9.90
CA ILE A 136 -12.64 -14.95 -10.19
C ILE A 136 -12.45 -14.49 -11.64
N GLY A 137 -11.47 -13.64 -11.88
CA GLY A 137 -11.11 -13.19 -13.21
C GLY A 137 -9.88 -12.32 -13.21
N TRP A 138 -9.57 -11.73 -14.35
CA TRP A 138 -8.39 -10.89 -14.55
C TRP A 138 -8.76 -9.42 -14.68
N ILE A 139 -7.97 -8.56 -14.05
CA ILE A 139 -8.14 -7.11 -14.04
C ILE A 139 -6.82 -6.44 -14.38
N GLU A 140 -6.88 -5.36 -15.17
CA GLU A 140 -5.74 -4.46 -15.33
C GLU A 140 -5.58 -3.60 -14.08
N THR A 141 -4.35 -3.51 -13.54
CA THR A 141 -4.07 -2.85 -12.25
C THR A 141 -3.94 -1.32 -12.33
N LYS A 142 -3.95 -0.74 -13.55
CA LYS A 142 -3.96 0.70 -13.75
C LYS A 142 -5.13 1.33 -12.93
N ASN A 143 -4.93 2.53 -12.38
CA ASN A 143 -5.94 3.22 -11.56
C ASN A 143 -6.52 2.35 -10.43
N SER A 144 -5.62 1.71 -9.68
CA SER A 144 -5.97 0.93 -8.49
C SER A 144 -5.08 1.35 -7.31
N TRP A 145 -5.62 1.22 -6.10
CA TRP A 145 -4.93 1.47 -4.84
C TRP A 145 -4.55 0.14 -4.18
N GLY A 146 -3.31 -0.02 -3.75
CA GLY A 146 -2.83 -1.24 -3.07
C GLY A 146 -1.64 -1.90 -3.74
N ILE A 147 -1.20 -1.42 -4.91
CA ILE A 147 -0.03 -1.90 -5.63
C ILE A 147 0.94 -0.73 -5.86
N ILE A 148 2.19 -0.92 -5.50
CA ILE A 148 3.28 -0.04 -5.94
C ILE A 148 3.71 -0.54 -7.32
N LYS A 149 3.63 0.32 -8.31
CA LYS A 149 4.27 0.06 -9.61
C LYS A 149 5.78 -0.01 -9.35
N LYS A 150 6.38 -1.14 -9.70
CA LYS A 150 7.83 -1.26 -9.83
C LYS A 150 8.29 -0.50 -11.06
#